data_33f0257e4fd254655abac4855815e787
#
_entry.id   33f0257e4fd254655abac4855815e787
#
_cell.length_a   1.000
_cell.length_b   1.000
_cell.length_c   1.000
_cell.angle_alpha   90.00
_cell.angle_beta   90.00
_cell.angle_gamma   90.00
#
_symmetry.space_group_name_H-M   'P 1'
#
loop_
_entity.id
_entity.type
_entity.pdbx_description
1 polymer ?
#
loop_
_entity_poly.entity_id
_entity_poly.type
_entity_poly.pdbx_seq_one_letter_code
_entity_poly.pdbx_strand_id
1 'polypeptide(L)'
;MPDSWAEEEPAISIPPFLTQLAVSGAAVLVIVALAAVARLARATPPLDETSARTLLSEDYPEARIDRVWIAADGAAALARAGDRALYLFRLGDAWVARDLPWAEAAAAPVRDGRLHLRLGGVSPRLARPALSGWSPETV
;
A
#
# COMPACT_ATOMS: atom_id res chain seq x y z
N MET A 1 71.99 12.83 30.12
CA MET A 1 70.99 11.77 30.17
C MET A 1 69.77 12.26 29.47
N PRO A 2 69.55 11.89 28.24
CA PRO A 2 68.24 12.18 27.62
C PRO A 2 67.21 11.25 28.22
N ASP A 3 66.37 11.78 29.03
CA ASP A 3 65.18 11.05 29.47
C ASP A 3 64.28 10.92 28.29
N SER A 4 64.42 9.85 27.58
CA SER A 4 63.48 9.46 26.57
C SER A 4 62.22 8.88 27.22
N TRP A 5 61.63 9.66 28.08
CA TRP A 5 60.25 9.52 28.47
C TRP A 5 59.37 10.24 27.43
N ALA A 6 59.58 9.93 26.19
CA ALA A 6 58.53 10.10 25.25
C ALA A 6 57.46 9.13 25.67
N GLU A 7 56.54 9.62 26.48
CA GLU A 7 55.27 8.99 26.66
C GLU A 7 54.66 8.91 25.26
N GLU A 8 54.92 7.83 24.58
CA GLU A 8 54.12 7.43 23.46
C GLU A 8 52.74 7.25 24.05
N GLU A 9 51.94 8.33 23.98
CA GLU A 9 50.52 8.19 24.15
C GLU A 9 50.09 7.02 23.25
N PRO A 10 49.48 5.98 23.81
CA PRO A 10 48.98 4.92 22.98
C PRO A 10 47.98 5.56 22.00
N ALA A 11 48.40 5.76 20.78
CA ALA A 11 47.48 6.08 19.71
C ALA A 11 46.39 5.03 19.79
N ILE A 12 45.17 5.48 20.11
CA ILE A 12 44.01 4.59 20.08
C ILE A 12 43.87 4.18 18.63
N SER A 13 44.58 3.12 18.24
CA SER A 13 44.40 2.54 16.92
C SER A 13 43.12 1.73 16.96
N ILE A 14 42.11 2.30 16.36
CA ILE A 14 40.87 1.57 16.09
C ILE A 14 41.26 0.36 15.27
N PRO A 15 41.00 -0.88 15.73
CA PRO A 15 41.33 -2.06 14.96
C PRO A 15 40.78 -1.96 13.55
N PRO A 16 41.50 -2.33 12.50
CA PRO A 16 41.01 -2.23 11.12
C PRO A 16 39.67 -2.95 10.89
N PHE A 17 39.42 -3.96 11.69
CA PHE A 17 38.14 -4.66 11.73
C PHE A 17 36.96 -3.75 12.12
N LEU A 18 37.12 -2.91 13.15
CA LEU A 18 36.09 -1.97 13.59
C LEU A 18 35.85 -0.87 12.56
N THR A 19 36.91 -0.39 11.91
CA THR A 19 36.79 0.59 10.82
C THR A 19 36.03 0.00 9.65
N GLN A 20 36.34 -1.22 9.27
CA GLN A 20 35.64 -1.90 8.18
C GLN A 20 34.18 -2.18 8.54
N LEU A 21 33.89 -2.58 9.76
CA LEU A 21 32.50 -2.77 10.24
C LEU A 21 31.72 -1.46 10.21
N ALA A 22 32.33 -0.37 10.65
CA ALA A 22 31.70 0.97 10.62
C ALA A 22 31.38 1.44 9.19
N VAL A 23 32.32 1.27 8.26
CA VAL A 23 32.13 1.62 6.85
C VAL A 23 31.04 0.78 6.20
N SER A 24 31.06 -0.53 6.45
CA SER A 24 30.03 -1.43 5.92
C SER A 24 28.66 -1.14 6.51
N GLY A 25 28.57 -0.87 7.81
CA GLY A 25 27.34 -0.48 8.47
C GLY A 25 26.77 0.83 7.94
N ALA A 26 27.62 1.84 7.73
CA ALA A 26 27.22 3.12 7.15
C ALA A 26 26.69 2.94 5.71
N ALA A 27 27.35 2.11 4.90
CA ALA A 27 26.89 1.82 3.53
C ALA A 27 25.49 1.18 3.51
N VAL A 28 25.24 0.22 4.40
CA VAL A 28 23.93 -0.42 4.53
C VAL A 28 22.87 0.58 4.97
N LEU A 29 23.18 1.45 5.93
CA LEU A 29 22.25 2.50 6.38
C LEU A 29 21.90 3.48 5.25
N VAL A 30 22.86 3.87 4.43
CA VAL A 30 22.61 4.73 3.26
C VAL A 30 21.69 4.04 2.27
N ILE A 31 21.92 2.77 1.96
CA ILE A 31 21.04 2.01 1.05
C ILE A 31 19.62 1.90 1.59
N VAL A 32 19.49 1.59 2.88
CA VAL A 32 18.16 1.53 3.54
C VAL A 32 17.46 2.89 3.53
N ALA A 33 18.19 3.96 3.81
CA ALA A 33 17.65 5.32 3.76
C ALA A 33 17.21 5.70 2.34
N LEU A 34 18.01 5.41 1.32
CA LEU A 34 17.65 5.64 -0.07
C LEU A 34 16.42 4.83 -0.50
N ALA A 35 16.34 3.57 -0.08
CA ALA A 35 15.17 2.73 -0.33
C ALA A 35 13.91 3.28 0.34
N ALA A 36 14.02 3.78 1.57
CA ALA A 36 12.92 4.41 2.29
C ALA A 36 12.47 5.70 1.60
N VAL A 37 13.40 6.57 1.19
CA VAL A 37 13.09 7.79 0.42
C VAL A 37 12.45 7.45 -0.92
N ALA A 38 12.95 6.45 -1.63
CA ALA A 38 12.37 6.00 -2.90
C ALA A 38 10.95 5.45 -2.73
N ARG A 39 10.65 4.79 -1.61
CA ARG A 39 9.29 4.36 -1.28
C ARG A 39 8.35 5.55 -0.99
N LEU A 40 8.85 6.54 -0.26
CA LEU A 40 8.09 7.78 0.01
C LEU A 40 7.86 8.60 -1.26
N ALA A 41 8.85 8.63 -2.16
CA ALA A 41 8.74 9.33 -3.44
C ALA A 41 7.77 8.64 -4.43
N ARG A 42 7.51 7.36 -4.24
CA ARG A 42 6.49 6.60 -4.97
C ARG A 42 5.18 6.55 -4.19
N ALA A 43 4.77 7.66 -3.61
CA ALA A 43 3.41 7.78 -3.10
C ALA A 43 2.47 7.46 -4.27
N THR A 44 1.81 6.31 -4.21
CA THR A 44 0.80 5.93 -5.19
C THR A 44 -0.27 7.01 -5.16
N PRO A 45 -0.57 7.67 -6.28
CA PRO A 45 -1.58 8.71 -6.30
C PRO A 45 -2.91 8.13 -5.83
N PRO A 46 -3.76 8.94 -5.19
CA PRO A 46 -5.09 8.50 -4.80
C PRO A 46 -5.86 8.02 -6.02
N LEU A 47 -6.62 6.96 -5.85
CA LEU A 47 -7.42 6.36 -6.91
C LEU A 47 -8.51 7.33 -7.37
N ASP A 48 -8.63 7.52 -8.67
CA ASP A 48 -9.74 8.19 -9.31
C ASP A 48 -10.60 7.20 -10.14
N GLU A 49 -11.71 7.67 -10.67
CA GLU A 49 -12.62 6.81 -11.45
C GLU A 49 -11.94 6.23 -12.69
N THR A 50 -11.16 7.03 -13.41
CA THR A 50 -10.47 6.61 -14.62
C THR A 50 -9.43 5.53 -14.32
N SER A 51 -8.62 5.73 -13.30
CA SER A 51 -7.62 4.75 -12.86
C SER A 51 -8.28 3.47 -12.35
N ALA A 52 -9.36 3.57 -11.60
CA ALA A 52 -10.11 2.42 -11.11
C ALA A 52 -10.70 1.59 -12.26
N ARG A 53 -11.29 2.24 -13.26
CA ARG A 53 -11.80 1.55 -14.46
C ARG A 53 -10.69 0.85 -15.24
N THR A 54 -9.55 1.48 -15.38
CA THR A 54 -8.39 0.89 -16.06
C THR A 54 -7.89 -0.35 -15.33
N LEU A 55 -7.65 -0.26 -14.02
CA LEU A 55 -7.21 -1.38 -13.21
C LEU A 55 -8.21 -2.53 -13.19
N LEU A 56 -9.50 -2.24 -13.09
CA LEU A 56 -10.53 -3.27 -13.11
C LEU A 56 -10.66 -3.92 -14.48
N SER A 57 -10.46 -3.19 -15.57
CA SER A 57 -10.50 -3.77 -16.91
C SER A 57 -9.29 -4.63 -17.25
N GLU A 58 -8.18 -4.44 -16.57
CA GLU A 58 -7.02 -5.34 -16.66
C GLU A 58 -7.30 -6.71 -16.05
N ASP A 59 -7.94 -6.74 -14.87
CA ASP A 59 -8.29 -7.98 -14.18
C ASP A 59 -9.58 -8.63 -14.71
N TYR A 60 -10.53 -7.82 -15.17
CA TYR A 60 -11.83 -8.26 -15.67
C TYR A 60 -12.13 -7.63 -17.03
N PRO A 61 -11.39 -8.03 -18.10
CA PRO A 61 -11.54 -7.40 -19.42
C PRO A 61 -12.92 -7.59 -20.06
N GLU A 62 -13.63 -8.65 -19.67
CA GLU A 62 -15.00 -8.93 -20.13
C GLU A 62 -16.09 -8.20 -19.36
N ALA A 63 -15.76 -7.60 -18.21
CA ALA A 63 -16.74 -6.93 -17.37
C ALA A 63 -17.10 -5.56 -17.93
N ARG A 64 -18.39 -5.30 -18.06
CA ARG A 64 -18.91 -3.98 -18.39
C ARG A 64 -19.18 -3.22 -17.11
N ILE A 65 -18.36 -2.22 -16.83
CA ILE A 65 -18.47 -1.41 -15.62
C ILE A 65 -19.55 -0.34 -15.81
N ASP A 66 -20.64 -0.43 -15.04
CA ASP A 66 -21.75 0.49 -15.11
C ASP A 66 -21.50 1.74 -14.26
N ARG A 67 -20.97 1.56 -13.06
CA ARG A 67 -20.67 2.64 -12.13
C ARG A 67 -19.51 2.30 -11.20
N VAL A 68 -18.80 3.35 -10.76
CA VAL A 68 -17.67 3.26 -9.83
C VAL A 68 -17.88 4.22 -8.68
N TRP A 69 -17.65 3.75 -7.45
CA TRP A 69 -17.59 4.56 -6.24
C TRP A 69 -16.16 4.49 -5.69
N ILE A 70 -15.58 5.64 -5.44
CA ILE A 70 -14.23 5.76 -4.90
C ILE A 70 -14.30 5.99 -3.40
N ALA A 71 -13.44 5.30 -2.65
CA ALA A 71 -13.29 5.56 -1.22
C ALA A 71 -12.74 6.98 -0.98
N ALA A 72 -13.17 7.60 0.11
CA ALA A 72 -12.80 8.98 0.45
C ALA A 72 -11.28 9.17 0.59
N ASP A 73 -10.55 8.13 1.02
CA ASP A 73 -9.09 8.11 1.13
C ASP A 73 -8.36 7.75 -0.17
N GLY A 74 -9.10 7.44 -1.24
CA GLY A 74 -8.51 7.02 -2.52
C GLY A 74 -7.83 5.65 -2.51
N ALA A 75 -8.01 4.85 -1.45
CA ALA A 75 -7.33 3.57 -1.28
C ALA A 75 -8.17 2.36 -1.70
N ALA A 76 -9.42 2.58 -2.12
CA ALA A 76 -10.32 1.53 -2.57
C ALA A 76 -11.37 2.07 -3.53
N ALA A 77 -11.99 1.18 -4.28
CA ALA A 77 -13.13 1.48 -5.13
C ALA A 77 -14.07 0.27 -5.19
N LEU A 78 -15.35 0.52 -5.38
CA LEU A 78 -16.33 -0.50 -5.67
C LEU A 78 -16.98 -0.16 -7.00
N ALA A 79 -17.06 -1.12 -7.89
CA ALA A 79 -17.71 -0.97 -9.19
C ALA A 79 -18.86 -1.95 -9.34
N ARG A 80 -19.91 -1.52 -10.01
CA ARG A 80 -20.96 -2.40 -10.48
C ARG A 80 -20.69 -2.83 -11.92
N ALA A 81 -20.75 -4.13 -12.16
CA ALA A 81 -20.65 -4.72 -13.49
C ALA A 81 -21.79 -5.74 -13.65
N GLY A 82 -22.97 -5.26 -14.07
CA GLY A 82 -24.15 -6.09 -14.16
C GLY A 82 -24.63 -6.60 -12.81
N ASP A 83 -24.63 -7.91 -12.63
CA ASP A 83 -25.00 -8.62 -11.40
C ASP A 83 -23.80 -8.84 -10.43
N ARG A 84 -22.65 -8.32 -10.78
CA ARG A 84 -21.41 -8.45 -9.99
C ARG A 84 -20.97 -7.10 -9.44
N ALA A 85 -20.38 -7.13 -8.27
CA ALA A 85 -19.61 -6.04 -7.72
C ALA A 85 -18.13 -6.36 -7.82
N LEU A 86 -17.34 -5.40 -8.25
CA LEU A 86 -15.87 -5.51 -8.33
C LEU A 86 -15.28 -4.57 -7.28
N TYR A 87 -14.61 -5.15 -6.30
CA TYR A 87 -13.97 -4.39 -5.23
C TYR A 87 -12.46 -4.31 -5.48
N LEU A 88 -11.98 -3.09 -5.66
CA LEU A 88 -10.57 -2.78 -5.87
C LEU A 88 -10.02 -2.16 -4.60
N PHE A 89 -8.92 -2.69 -4.11
CA PHE A 89 -8.27 -2.19 -2.90
C PHE A 89 -6.76 -2.33 -2.98
N ARG A 90 -6.09 -1.59 -2.13
CA ARG A 90 -4.65 -1.59 -2.05
C ARG A 90 -4.16 -2.61 -1.02
N LEU A 91 -3.25 -3.47 -1.43
CA LEU A 91 -2.55 -4.41 -0.56
C LEU A 91 -1.05 -4.19 -0.69
N GLY A 92 -0.46 -3.50 0.28
CA GLY A 92 0.92 -3.03 0.16
C GLY A 92 1.06 -2.01 -0.98
N ASP A 93 1.93 -2.30 -1.93
CA ASP A 93 2.17 -1.47 -3.11
C ASP A 93 1.35 -1.90 -4.34
N ALA A 94 0.57 -2.96 -4.22
CA ALA A 94 -0.21 -3.52 -5.30
C ALA A 94 -1.70 -3.21 -5.18
N TRP A 95 -2.37 -3.08 -6.31
CA TRP A 95 -3.82 -3.07 -6.40
C TRP A 95 -4.34 -4.49 -6.60
N VAL A 96 -5.35 -4.85 -5.85
CA VAL A 96 -6.00 -6.16 -5.90
C VAL A 96 -7.49 -5.96 -6.13
N ALA A 97 -8.04 -6.69 -7.08
CA ALA A 97 -9.46 -6.70 -7.34
C ALA A 97 -10.10 -8.01 -6.92
N ARG A 98 -11.30 -7.93 -6.38
CA ARG A 98 -12.12 -9.09 -6.05
C ARG A 98 -13.55 -8.87 -6.51
N ASP A 99 -14.18 -9.94 -6.91
CA ASP A 99 -15.58 -9.91 -7.29
C ASP A 99 -16.46 -10.56 -6.21
N LEU A 100 -17.67 -10.05 -6.12
CA LEU A 100 -18.73 -10.60 -5.30
C LEU A 100 -20.08 -10.33 -5.98
N PRO A 101 -21.14 -11.09 -5.63
CA PRO A 101 -22.45 -10.81 -6.17
C PRO A 101 -22.90 -9.39 -5.84
N TRP A 102 -23.48 -8.69 -6.81
CA TRP A 102 -23.98 -7.34 -6.57
C TRP A 102 -25.02 -7.28 -5.44
N ALA A 103 -25.86 -8.31 -5.37
CA ALA A 103 -26.87 -8.40 -4.31
C ALA A 103 -26.25 -8.37 -2.89
N GLU A 104 -25.11 -8.99 -2.72
CA GLU A 104 -24.38 -8.95 -1.43
C GLU A 104 -23.80 -7.57 -1.14
N ALA A 105 -23.24 -6.91 -2.15
CA ALA A 105 -22.71 -5.56 -1.99
C ALA A 105 -23.83 -4.55 -1.72
N ALA A 106 -24.93 -4.66 -2.44
CA ALA A 106 -26.11 -3.78 -2.26
C ALA A 106 -26.78 -3.96 -0.89
N ALA A 107 -26.77 -5.17 -0.34
CA ALA A 107 -27.34 -5.50 0.96
C ALA A 107 -26.34 -5.32 2.12
N ALA A 108 -25.08 -4.99 1.83
CA ALA A 108 -24.07 -4.82 2.87
C ALA A 108 -24.40 -3.66 3.80
N PRO A 109 -24.25 -3.84 5.14
CA PRO A 109 -24.57 -2.79 6.09
C PRO A 109 -23.55 -1.65 6.00
N VAL A 110 -24.05 -0.43 6.15
CA VAL A 110 -23.23 0.77 6.33
C VAL A 110 -23.23 1.14 7.81
N ARG A 111 -22.07 1.18 8.41
CA ARG A 111 -21.87 1.55 9.81
C ARG A 111 -20.74 2.57 9.90
N ASP A 112 -20.97 3.66 10.63
CA ASP A 112 -19.99 4.75 10.79
C ASP A 112 -19.48 5.31 9.45
N GLY A 113 -20.37 5.41 8.45
CA GLY A 113 -20.03 5.87 7.10
C GLY A 113 -19.19 4.89 6.28
N ARG A 114 -19.03 3.64 6.74
CA ARG A 114 -18.27 2.60 6.06
C ARG A 114 -19.15 1.43 5.63
N LEU A 115 -18.96 1.02 4.40
CA LEU A 115 -19.62 -0.17 3.87
C LEU A 115 -18.89 -1.43 4.35
N HIS A 116 -19.61 -2.35 5.00
CA HIS A 116 -19.05 -3.59 5.50
C HIS A 116 -19.25 -4.70 4.49
N LEU A 117 -18.22 -4.95 3.67
CA LEU A 117 -18.22 -6.00 2.65
C LEU A 117 -17.59 -7.29 3.19
N ARG A 118 -18.23 -8.41 2.89
CA ARG A 118 -17.61 -9.73 3.06
C ARG A 118 -17.02 -10.18 1.74
N LEU A 119 -15.71 -10.36 1.76
CA LEU A 119 -14.98 -10.87 0.59
C LEU A 119 -14.80 -12.37 0.73
N GLY A 120 -15.19 -13.10 -0.30
CA GLY A 120 -14.94 -14.54 -0.37
C GLY A 120 -13.46 -14.86 -0.57
N GLY A 121 -13.06 -16.07 -0.22
CA GLY A 121 -11.73 -16.60 -0.51
C GLY A 121 -10.69 -16.30 0.57
N VAL A 122 -9.47 -16.00 0.15
CA VAL A 122 -8.32 -15.78 1.03
C VAL A 122 -8.38 -14.39 1.67
N SER A 123 -7.69 -14.20 2.80
CA SER A 123 -7.55 -12.90 3.47
C SER A 123 -7.17 -11.76 2.50
N PRO A 124 -7.72 -10.55 2.69
CA PRO A 124 -8.67 -10.14 3.70
C PRO A 124 -10.12 -10.60 3.40
N ARG A 125 -10.83 -11.06 4.43
CA ARG A 125 -12.23 -11.51 4.30
C ARG A 125 -13.25 -10.41 4.53
N LEU A 126 -12.83 -9.30 5.12
CA LEU A 126 -13.66 -8.15 5.43
C LEU A 126 -13.03 -6.89 4.86
N ALA A 127 -13.85 -6.07 4.21
CA ALA A 127 -13.47 -4.75 3.75
C ALA A 127 -14.43 -3.71 4.32
N ARG A 128 -13.92 -2.54 4.68
CA ARG A 128 -14.68 -1.45 5.27
C ARG A 128 -14.37 -0.11 4.60
N PRO A 129 -14.62 0.01 3.28
CA PRO A 129 -14.37 1.26 2.58
C PRO A 129 -15.39 2.33 2.96
N ALA A 130 -14.94 3.56 3.07
CA ALA A 130 -15.81 4.74 3.16
C ALA A 130 -16.04 5.29 1.75
N LEU A 131 -17.02 4.73 1.05
CA LEU A 131 -17.32 5.09 -0.35
C LEU A 131 -18.04 6.42 -0.43
N SER A 132 -17.48 7.33 -1.23
CA SER A 132 -18.11 8.63 -1.50
C SER A 132 -19.37 8.46 -2.35
N GLY A 133 -20.48 9.00 -1.88
CA GLY A 133 -21.76 8.97 -2.60
C GLY A 133 -22.34 7.56 -2.77
N TRP A 134 -21.99 6.64 -1.88
CA TRP A 134 -22.51 5.27 -1.95
C TRP A 134 -24.03 5.24 -1.88
N SER A 135 -24.63 4.65 -2.90
CA SER A 135 -26.06 4.34 -2.94
C SER A 135 -26.27 3.16 -3.88
N PRO A 136 -26.73 2.01 -3.38
CA PRO A 136 -26.96 0.83 -4.22
C PRO A 136 -28.20 1.00 -5.11
N GLU A 137 -29.05 1.95 -4.82
CA GLU A 137 -30.33 2.18 -5.53
C GLU A 137 -30.18 3.14 -6.73
N THR A 138 -29.05 3.78 -6.89
CA THR A 138 -28.82 4.80 -7.93
C THR A 138 -28.22 4.21 -9.21
N VAL A 139 -28.76 3.12 -9.70
CA VAL A 139 -28.29 2.54 -10.97
C VAL A 139 -29.47 2.31 -11.90
#